data_a2395fd42d53dec9b87aaff1d1454638
#
_entry.id   a2395fd42d53dec9b87aaff1d1454638
#
_cell.length_a   1.000
_cell.length_b   1.000
_cell.length_c   1.000
_cell.angle_alpha   90.00
_cell.angle_beta   90.00
_cell.angle_gamma   90.00
#
_symmetry.space_group_name_H-M   'P 1'
#
loop_
_entity.id
_entity.type
_entity.pdbx_description
1 polymer ?
#
loop_
_entity_poly.entity_id
_entity_poly.type
_entity_poly.pdbx_seq_one_letter_code
_entity_poly.pdbx_strand_id
1 'polypeptide(L)'
;MHRVLILTSQPEEYRHLVDAAALPDLDIAASTDALPAQAVATQSNILLADPARARLALPAMPRLQWTQLTWAGAEPMLDPGLRRDYVLTNVRGVFGPLMSEYVFGYLLAHERRIVARLDAQREGRWDATLPGTLRGKTIGLAGVGSIGAHLAATARHFGMRVHGLTRASEGCPFVDRYFHGSDTISFARGLDYLVAVLPHTGHTRHIIDAGVLEALPSHAVVMNVGRGGTVDETALAAALHAGRLAGAVLDVCAEEPLPGGHPLWRTPNTVITGHTSAPSLPADVVGVFVDNYRRFTAGKPLAHQVDFERGY
;
A
#
# COMPACT_ATOMS: atom_id res chain seq x y z
N MET A 1 23.99 -17.90 18.19
CA MET A 1 23.53 -16.60 18.73
C MET A 1 23.43 -15.62 17.57
N HIS A 2 22.26 -15.03 17.34
CA HIS A 2 21.99 -14.05 16.30
C HIS A 2 21.95 -12.65 16.92
N ARG A 3 22.23 -11.64 16.13
CA ARG A 3 22.12 -10.25 16.54
C ARG A 3 21.27 -9.48 15.54
N VAL A 4 20.15 -8.94 16.03
CA VAL A 4 19.31 -8.05 15.23
C VAL A 4 19.64 -6.59 15.53
N LEU A 5 19.78 -5.81 14.46
CA LEU A 5 19.81 -4.36 14.52
C LEU A 5 18.46 -3.82 14.09
N ILE A 6 17.81 -3.04 14.96
CA ILE A 6 16.52 -2.40 14.69
C ILE A 6 16.75 -0.94 14.32
N LEU A 7 16.37 -0.54 13.11
CA LEU A 7 16.52 0.84 12.59
C LEU A 7 15.18 1.37 12.09
N THR A 8 14.42 1.97 12.98
CA THR A 8 13.08 2.52 12.68
C THR A 8 12.93 3.91 13.29
N SER A 9 11.82 4.58 13.00
CA SER A 9 11.46 5.84 13.67
C SER A 9 11.02 5.62 15.14
N GLN A 10 10.69 4.38 15.54
CA GLN A 10 10.20 4.01 16.86
C GLN A 10 10.99 2.80 17.43
N PRO A 11 12.35 2.87 17.52
CA PRO A 11 13.19 1.70 17.77
C PRO A 11 12.92 1.05 19.14
N GLU A 12 12.58 1.81 20.17
CA GLU A 12 12.33 1.28 21.50
C GLU A 12 11.01 0.50 21.57
N GLU A 13 9.98 0.91 20.82
CA GLU A 13 8.73 0.18 20.74
C GLU A 13 8.94 -1.17 20.05
N TYR A 14 9.65 -1.17 18.91
CA TYR A 14 10.01 -2.41 18.22
C TYR A 14 10.86 -3.33 19.11
N ARG A 15 11.85 -2.76 19.81
CA ARG A 15 12.69 -3.49 20.75
C ARG A 15 11.84 -4.16 21.84
N HIS A 16 10.98 -3.39 22.50
CA HIS A 16 10.09 -3.90 23.54
C HIS A 16 9.23 -5.07 23.05
N LEU A 17 8.64 -4.95 21.85
CA LEU A 17 7.81 -6.01 21.27
C LEU A 17 8.61 -7.26 20.89
N VAL A 18 9.84 -7.09 20.38
CA VAL A 18 10.73 -8.22 20.05
C VAL A 18 11.24 -8.90 21.33
N ASP A 19 11.60 -8.13 22.36
CA ASP A 19 11.99 -8.65 23.68
C ASP A 19 10.84 -9.46 24.33
N ALA A 20 9.61 -8.94 24.25
CA ALA A 20 8.41 -9.59 24.77
C ALA A 20 8.11 -10.95 24.08
N ALA A 21 8.55 -11.12 22.82
CA ALA A 21 8.40 -12.37 22.09
C ALA A 21 9.36 -13.49 22.58
N ALA A 22 10.31 -13.17 23.47
CA ALA A 22 11.26 -14.09 24.12
C ALA A 22 11.93 -15.07 23.12
N LEU A 23 12.45 -14.53 22.01
CA LEU A 23 13.05 -15.33 20.94
C LEU A 23 14.41 -15.91 21.42
N PRO A 24 14.66 -17.20 21.21
CA PRO A 24 15.90 -17.83 21.68
C PRO A 24 17.11 -17.33 20.91
N ASP A 25 18.26 -17.24 21.57
CA ASP A 25 19.56 -16.89 20.96
C ASP A 25 19.60 -15.59 20.19
N LEU A 26 18.77 -14.60 20.55
CA LEU A 26 18.68 -13.29 19.91
C LEU A 26 19.20 -12.18 20.83
N ASP A 27 20.22 -11.47 20.38
CA ASP A 27 20.69 -10.20 20.97
C ASP A 27 20.11 -9.02 20.15
N ILE A 28 19.63 -7.98 20.84
CA ILE A 28 18.89 -6.87 20.21
C ILE A 28 19.62 -5.55 20.42
N ALA A 29 19.92 -4.87 19.33
CA ALA A 29 20.35 -3.48 19.31
C ALA A 29 19.32 -2.63 18.55
N ALA A 30 19.00 -1.45 19.06
CA ALA A 30 18.01 -0.55 18.46
C ALA A 30 18.55 0.89 18.38
N SER A 31 18.23 1.60 17.29
CA SER A 31 18.64 2.99 17.09
C SER A 31 17.67 3.72 16.16
N THR A 32 17.53 5.04 16.38
CA THR A 32 16.92 5.96 15.41
C THR A 32 17.90 6.41 14.34
N ASP A 33 19.20 6.29 14.59
CA ASP A 33 20.22 6.72 13.64
C ASP A 33 20.27 5.77 12.43
N ALA A 34 20.19 6.33 11.25
CA ALA A 34 20.32 5.55 10.01
C ALA A 34 21.75 4.99 9.82
N LEU A 35 22.74 5.58 10.49
CA LEU A 35 24.12 5.12 10.56
C LEU A 35 24.43 4.75 12.01
N PRO A 36 24.07 3.57 12.48
CA PRO A 36 24.38 3.12 13.85
C PRO A 36 25.88 3.03 14.07
N ALA A 37 26.29 3.00 15.34
CA ALA A 37 27.70 2.79 15.67
C ALA A 37 28.26 1.59 14.89
N GLN A 38 29.34 1.80 14.18
CA GLN A 38 29.96 0.81 13.27
C GLN A 38 30.17 -0.55 13.95
N ALA A 39 30.51 -0.54 15.22
CA ALA A 39 30.71 -1.75 16.02
C ALA A 39 29.43 -2.62 16.14
N VAL A 40 28.26 -1.99 16.19
CA VAL A 40 26.96 -2.70 16.25
C VAL A 40 26.60 -3.25 14.88
N ALA A 41 26.70 -2.41 13.84
CA ALA A 41 26.38 -2.81 12.48
C ALA A 41 27.23 -3.98 11.99
N THR A 42 28.56 -3.95 12.23
CA THR A 42 29.50 -5.00 11.81
C THR A 42 29.27 -6.35 12.48
N GLN A 43 28.65 -6.38 13.66
CA GLN A 43 28.39 -7.62 14.42
C GLN A 43 26.99 -8.17 14.15
N SER A 44 26.07 -7.38 13.59
CA SER A 44 24.69 -7.80 13.36
C SER A 44 24.57 -8.62 12.08
N ASN A 45 23.80 -9.72 12.15
CA ASN A 45 23.51 -10.57 11.01
C ASN A 45 22.04 -10.54 10.59
N ILE A 46 21.21 -9.83 11.34
CA ILE A 46 19.81 -9.57 11.02
C ILE A 46 19.56 -8.06 11.11
N LEU A 47 18.78 -7.53 10.17
CA LEU A 47 18.34 -6.14 10.15
C LEU A 47 16.82 -6.09 10.13
N LEU A 48 16.20 -5.38 11.08
CA LEU A 48 14.79 -5.01 11.07
C LEU A 48 14.71 -3.50 10.89
N ALA A 49 14.27 -3.02 9.73
CA ALA A 49 14.41 -1.59 9.45
C ALA A 49 13.38 -1.02 8.45
N ASP A 50 13.14 0.29 8.56
CA ASP A 50 12.49 1.05 7.51
C ASP A 50 13.34 1.00 6.22
N PRO A 51 12.74 0.87 5.03
CA PRO A 51 13.49 0.63 3.79
C PRO A 51 14.62 1.62 3.51
N ALA A 52 14.38 2.92 3.72
CA ALA A 52 15.39 3.95 3.51
C ALA A 52 16.57 3.83 4.50
N ARG A 53 16.29 3.48 5.77
CA ARG A 53 17.30 3.25 6.81
C ARG A 53 18.09 1.97 6.54
N ALA A 54 17.41 0.91 6.09
CA ALA A 54 18.04 -0.34 5.69
C ALA A 54 19.06 -0.10 4.57
N ARG A 55 18.69 0.66 3.53
CA ARG A 55 19.60 1.04 2.43
C ARG A 55 20.89 1.71 2.93
N LEU A 56 20.76 2.66 3.85
CA LEU A 56 21.90 3.39 4.40
C LEU A 56 22.80 2.52 5.27
N ALA A 57 22.23 1.59 6.05
CA ALA A 57 23.00 0.71 6.93
C ALA A 57 23.69 -0.43 6.20
N LEU A 58 23.20 -0.84 5.04
CA LEU A 58 23.63 -2.03 4.30
C LEU A 58 25.17 -2.13 4.07
N PRO A 59 25.89 -1.05 3.68
CA PRO A 59 27.34 -1.10 3.48
C PRO A 59 28.13 -1.41 4.76
N ALA A 60 27.59 -1.04 5.94
CA ALA A 60 28.26 -1.24 7.24
C ALA A 60 27.98 -2.64 7.86
N MET A 61 27.23 -3.51 7.19
CA MET A 61 26.78 -4.81 7.73
C MET A 61 27.38 -6.00 6.95
N PRO A 62 28.69 -6.29 7.06
CA PRO A 62 29.33 -7.36 6.28
C PRO A 62 28.83 -8.77 6.62
N ARG A 63 28.23 -8.96 7.80
CA ARG A 63 27.70 -10.24 8.28
C ARG A 63 26.20 -10.42 8.02
N LEU A 64 25.56 -9.47 7.35
CA LEU A 64 24.11 -9.50 7.12
C LEU A 64 23.69 -10.75 6.35
N GLN A 65 22.74 -11.48 6.89
CA GLN A 65 22.13 -12.66 6.30
C GLN A 65 20.66 -12.46 5.94
N TRP A 66 19.97 -11.61 6.72
CA TRP A 66 18.55 -11.36 6.53
C TRP A 66 18.18 -9.93 6.90
N THR A 67 17.40 -9.28 6.03
CA THR A 67 16.73 -8.00 6.29
C THR A 67 15.23 -8.20 6.27
N GLN A 68 14.56 -7.85 7.37
CA GLN A 68 13.12 -7.67 7.44
C GLN A 68 12.82 -6.18 7.32
N LEU A 69 12.13 -5.78 6.27
CA LEU A 69 11.61 -4.42 6.15
C LEU A 69 10.36 -4.24 7.01
N THR A 70 10.15 -3.02 7.48
CA THR A 70 8.96 -2.65 8.25
C THR A 70 7.77 -2.26 7.35
N TRP A 71 7.97 -2.11 6.04
CA TRP A 71 6.97 -1.72 5.06
C TRP A 71 6.71 -2.82 4.04
N ALA A 72 5.59 -2.68 3.30
CA ALA A 72 5.33 -3.53 2.13
C ALA A 72 6.23 -3.16 0.95
N GLY A 73 6.50 -1.88 0.75
CA GLY A 73 7.36 -1.38 -0.33
C GLY A 73 8.84 -1.65 -0.04
N ALA A 74 9.55 -2.13 -1.05
CA ALA A 74 10.98 -2.45 -0.98
C ALA A 74 11.82 -1.61 -1.94
N GLU A 75 11.24 -0.62 -2.61
CA GLU A 75 11.85 0.15 -3.70
C GLU A 75 13.25 0.69 -3.36
N PRO A 76 13.53 1.26 -2.16
CA PRO A 76 14.87 1.72 -1.81
C PRO A 76 15.95 0.64 -1.80
N MET A 77 15.55 -0.65 -1.64
CA MET A 77 16.47 -1.80 -1.58
C MET A 77 16.70 -2.46 -2.96
N LEU A 78 15.99 -2.02 -3.99
CA LEU A 78 16.02 -2.64 -5.32
C LEU A 78 17.06 -2.04 -6.25
N ASP A 79 17.78 -0.99 -5.83
CA ASP A 79 18.86 -0.38 -6.61
C ASP A 79 19.87 -1.45 -7.04
N PRO A 80 20.15 -1.60 -8.36
CA PRO A 80 21.11 -2.60 -8.87
C PRO A 80 22.53 -2.48 -8.31
N GLY A 81 22.92 -1.29 -7.84
CA GLY A 81 24.22 -1.04 -7.23
C GLY A 81 24.37 -1.57 -5.80
N LEU A 82 23.29 -2.03 -5.17
CA LEU A 82 23.34 -2.60 -3.82
C LEU A 82 23.70 -4.09 -3.85
N ARG A 83 24.35 -4.56 -2.77
CA ARG A 83 24.61 -6.00 -2.57
C ARG A 83 23.29 -6.76 -2.42
N ARG A 84 23.28 -8.02 -2.86
CA ARG A 84 22.08 -8.90 -2.85
C ARG A 84 22.38 -10.29 -2.26
N ASP A 85 23.46 -10.42 -1.51
CA ASP A 85 23.93 -11.68 -0.92
C ASP A 85 23.31 -11.96 0.47
N TYR A 86 22.08 -11.51 0.67
CA TYR A 86 21.27 -11.73 1.87
C TYR A 86 19.81 -11.93 1.47
N VAL A 87 19.00 -12.48 2.39
CA VAL A 87 17.55 -12.61 2.16
C VAL A 87 16.88 -11.29 2.51
N LEU A 88 16.10 -10.73 1.59
CA LEU A 88 15.26 -9.56 1.82
C LEU A 88 13.81 -10.01 1.98
N THR A 89 13.16 -9.61 3.07
CA THR A 89 11.73 -9.81 3.31
C THR A 89 11.04 -8.49 3.60
N ASN A 90 9.79 -8.39 3.21
CA ASN A 90 8.94 -7.24 3.51
C ASN A 90 7.74 -7.64 4.39
N VAL A 91 6.84 -6.71 4.68
CA VAL A 91 5.60 -6.97 5.42
C VAL A 91 4.46 -7.18 4.45
N ARG A 92 3.73 -8.29 4.61
CA ARG A 92 2.50 -8.58 3.85
C ARG A 92 1.45 -9.21 4.76
N GLY A 93 0.18 -9.05 4.37
CA GLY A 93 -0.94 -9.69 5.05
C GLY A 93 -1.55 -8.87 6.20
N VAL A 94 -0.86 -7.85 6.69
CA VAL A 94 -1.29 -7.06 7.87
C VAL A 94 -2.04 -5.77 7.49
N PHE A 95 -1.86 -5.26 6.29
CA PHE A 95 -2.42 -3.96 5.87
C PHE A 95 -3.90 -4.02 5.46
N GLY A 96 -4.47 -5.20 5.28
CA GLY A 96 -5.84 -5.39 4.79
C GLY A 96 -6.90 -4.64 5.60
N PRO A 97 -6.97 -4.78 6.93
CA PRO A 97 -7.94 -4.10 7.79
C PRO A 97 -7.86 -2.57 7.65
N LEU A 98 -6.69 -1.98 7.89
CA LEU A 98 -6.47 -0.53 7.82
C LEU A 98 -6.80 0.04 6.42
N MET A 99 -6.36 -0.66 5.37
CA MET A 99 -6.67 -0.26 4.00
C MET A 99 -8.17 -0.33 3.71
N SER A 100 -8.88 -1.30 4.29
CA SER A 100 -10.34 -1.36 4.16
C SER A 100 -11.02 -0.21 4.88
N GLU A 101 -10.58 0.12 6.08
CA GLU A 101 -11.09 1.30 6.81
C GLU A 101 -10.90 2.58 5.98
N TYR A 102 -9.71 2.76 5.40
CA TYR A 102 -9.42 3.91 4.55
C TYR A 102 -10.32 3.94 3.31
N VAL A 103 -10.30 2.89 2.48
CA VAL A 103 -11.04 2.85 1.22
C VAL A 103 -12.53 3.02 1.46
N PHE A 104 -13.11 2.22 2.35
CA PHE A 104 -14.56 2.28 2.60
C PHE A 104 -14.96 3.52 3.38
N GLY A 105 -14.07 4.12 4.17
CA GLY A 105 -14.28 5.43 4.78
C GLY A 105 -14.57 6.50 3.73
N TYR A 106 -13.76 6.60 2.68
CA TYR A 106 -13.95 7.55 1.59
C TYR A 106 -15.14 7.19 0.69
N LEU A 107 -15.34 5.91 0.36
CA LEU A 107 -16.51 5.49 -0.41
C LEU A 107 -17.83 5.81 0.31
N LEU A 108 -17.89 5.57 1.61
CA LEU A 108 -19.04 5.94 2.44
C LEU A 108 -19.19 7.44 2.55
N ALA A 109 -18.10 8.20 2.71
CA ALA A 109 -18.15 9.67 2.73
C ALA A 109 -18.74 10.23 1.43
N HIS A 110 -18.37 9.65 0.29
CA HIS A 110 -18.93 10.01 -1.02
C HIS A 110 -20.42 9.67 -1.11
N GLU A 111 -20.81 8.41 -0.90
CA GLU A 111 -22.19 7.95 -1.02
C GLU A 111 -23.13 8.64 -0.01
N ARG A 112 -22.69 8.82 1.21
CA ARG A 112 -23.48 9.46 2.27
C ARG A 112 -23.44 10.99 2.20
N ARG A 113 -22.70 11.57 1.22
CA ARG A 113 -22.58 13.03 0.97
C ARG A 113 -22.06 13.77 2.20
N ILE A 114 -21.09 13.15 2.93
CA ILE A 114 -20.67 13.67 4.25
C ILE A 114 -20.13 15.09 4.12
N VAL A 115 -19.22 15.35 3.16
CA VAL A 115 -18.62 16.67 2.96
C VAL A 115 -19.67 17.71 2.60
N ALA A 116 -20.53 17.44 1.61
CA ALA A 116 -21.60 18.36 1.20
C ALA A 116 -22.59 18.69 2.34
N ARG A 117 -22.85 17.72 3.22
CA ARG A 117 -23.70 17.95 4.41
C ARG A 117 -23.03 18.81 5.46
N LEU A 118 -21.72 18.61 5.67
CA LEU A 118 -20.95 19.47 6.58
C LEU A 118 -20.90 20.91 6.06
N ASP A 119 -20.76 21.12 4.75
CA ASP A 119 -20.77 22.45 4.15
C ASP A 119 -22.15 23.09 4.25
N ALA A 120 -23.22 22.35 3.94
CA ALA A 120 -24.59 22.81 4.15
C ALA A 120 -24.86 23.22 5.60
N GLN A 121 -24.37 22.43 6.57
CA GLN A 121 -24.50 22.75 7.99
C GLN A 121 -23.78 24.05 8.37
N ARG A 122 -22.55 24.27 7.85
CA ARG A 122 -21.80 25.51 8.07
C ARG A 122 -22.52 26.74 7.55
N GLU A 123 -23.30 26.56 6.45
CA GLU A 123 -24.14 27.60 5.83
C GLU A 123 -25.53 27.74 6.49
N GLY A 124 -25.82 26.95 7.54
CA GLY A 124 -27.16 26.94 8.15
C GLY A 124 -28.25 26.38 7.23
N ARG A 125 -27.90 25.60 6.22
CA ARG A 125 -28.80 25.06 5.21
C ARG A 125 -29.19 23.61 5.53
N TRP A 126 -30.49 23.33 5.58
CA TRP A 126 -30.98 21.96 5.70
C TRP A 126 -30.87 21.22 4.37
N ASP A 127 -29.92 20.26 4.27
CA ASP A 127 -29.73 19.43 3.07
C ASP A 127 -30.56 18.13 3.19
N ALA A 128 -31.71 18.10 2.55
CA ALA A 128 -32.59 16.95 2.46
C ALA A 128 -32.29 16.02 1.26
N THR A 129 -31.21 16.23 0.54
CA THR A 129 -30.82 15.39 -0.60
C THR A 129 -30.62 13.95 -0.16
N LEU A 130 -31.28 13.01 -0.84
CA LEU A 130 -31.15 11.60 -0.51
C LEU A 130 -29.71 11.10 -0.80
N PRO A 131 -29.13 10.34 0.13
CA PRO A 131 -27.81 9.77 -0.08
C PRO A 131 -27.88 8.55 -1.01
N GLY A 132 -26.74 8.20 -1.60
CA GLY A 132 -26.54 6.93 -2.28
C GLY A 132 -26.25 5.78 -1.31
N THR A 133 -25.94 4.62 -1.87
CA THR A 133 -25.58 3.39 -1.14
C THR A 133 -24.52 2.60 -1.92
N LEU A 134 -23.64 1.92 -1.22
CA LEU A 134 -22.68 0.98 -1.82
C LEU A 134 -23.36 -0.30 -2.34
N ARG A 135 -24.50 -0.66 -1.77
CA ARG A 135 -25.23 -1.87 -2.13
C ARG A 135 -25.58 -1.89 -3.63
N GLY A 136 -25.22 -2.97 -4.31
CA GLY A 136 -25.48 -3.17 -5.74
C GLY A 136 -24.51 -2.47 -6.68
N LYS A 137 -23.61 -1.61 -6.15
CA LYS A 137 -22.55 -0.98 -6.94
C LYS A 137 -21.41 -1.95 -7.26
N THR A 138 -20.61 -1.61 -8.27
CA THR A 138 -19.49 -2.41 -8.72
C THR A 138 -18.16 -1.72 -8.38
N ILE A 139 -17.32 -2.39 -7.60
CA ILE A 139 -15.95 -1.98 -7.33
C ILE A 139 -14.98 -2.79 -8.18
N GLY A 140 -14.07 -2.11 -8.87
CA GLY A 140 -12.96 -2.70 -9.58
C GLY A 140 -11.68 -2.58 -8.76
N LEU A 141 -11.05 -3.70 -8.48
CA LEU A 141 -9.77 -3.77 -7.77
C LEU A 141 -8.65 -4.03 -8.77
N ALA A 142 -7.88 -3.01 -9.11
CA ALA A 142 -6.66 -3.18 -9.88
C ALA A 142 -5.57 -3.68 -8.93
N GLY A 143 -5.39 -5.00 -8.91
CA GLY A 143 -4.58 -5.75 -7.95
C GLY A 143 -5.42 -6.50 -6.90
N VAL A 144 -5.34 -7.85 -6.93
CA VAL A 144 -6.03 -8.75 -5.99
C VAL A 144 -4.98 -9.58 -5.23
N GLY A 145 -4.02 -8.88 -4.59
CA GLY A 145 -3.09 -9.45 -3.61
C GLY A 145 -3.73 -9.51 -2.22
N SER A 146 -2.94 -9.58 -1.15
CA SER A 146 -3.45 -9.65 0.24
C SER A 146 -4.38 -8.48 0.60
N ILE A 147 -4.02 -7.25 0.21
CA ILE A 147 -4.84 -6.06 0.43
C ILE A 147 -6.12 -6.13 -0.43
N GLY A 148 -5.97 -6.36 -1.74
CA GLY A 148 -7.12 -6.42 -2.65
C GLY A 148 -8.11 -7.53 -2.29
N ALA A 149 -7.65 -8.68 -1.81
CA ALA A 149 -8.52 -9.74 -1.31
C ALA A 149 -9.32 -9.32 -0.06
N HIS A 150 -8.70 -8.56 0.85
CA HIS A 150 -9.38 -8.01 2.02
C HIS A 150 -10.42 -6.96 1.62
N LEU A 151 -10.09 -6.07 0.68
CA LEU A 151 -11.02 -5.10 0.11
C LEU A 151 -12.20 -5.81 -0.58
N ALA A 152 -11.94 -6.89 -1.32
CA ALA A 152 -12.98 -7.70 -1.96
C ALA A 152 -13.96 -8.28 -0.93
N ALA A 153 -13.45 -8.86 0.17
CA ALA A 153 -14.28 -9.38 1.26
C ALA A 153 -15.15 -8.27 1.89
N THR A 154 -14.56 -7.11 2.16
CA THR A 154 -15.27 -5.96 2.74
C THR A 154 -16.33 -5.42 1.76
N ALA A 155 -16.02 -5.34 0.45
CA ALA A 155 -16.99 -4.94 -0.57
C ALA A 155 -18.21 -5.87 -0.62
N ARG A 156 -17.99 -7.18 -0.53
CA ARG A 156 -19.07 -8.17 -0.44
C ARG A 156 -19.94 -7.97 0.79
N HIS A 157 -19.35 -7.63 1.92
CA HIS A 157 -20.10 -7.30 3.15
C HIS A 157 -21.05 -6.13 2.94
N PHE A 158 -20.66 -5.11 2.16
CA PHE A 158 -21.53 -3.99 1.77
C PHE A 158 -22.51 -4.32 0.62
N GLY A 159 -22.54 -5.57 0.12
CA GLY A 159 -23.40 -5.98 -0.97
C GLY A 159 -23.01 -5.44 -2.34
N MET A 160 -21.72 -5.13 -2.53
CA MET A 160 -21.16 -4.71 -3.82
C MET A 160 -20.82 -5.92 -4.71
N ARG A 161 -20.75 -5.68 -6.03
CA ARG A 161 -20.10 -6.58 -6.97
C ARG A 161 -18.62 -6.23 -7.05
N VAL A 162 -17.77 -7.25 -7.19
CA VAL A 162 -16.31 -7.08 -7.19
C VAL A 162 -15.72 -7.58 -8.49
N HIS A 163 -15.07 -6.69 -9.23
CA HIS A 163 -14.24 -7.03 -10.38
C HIS A 163 -12.77 -6.96 -9.99
N GLY A 164 -11.96 -7.92 -10.43
CA GLY A 164 -10.53 -7.96 -10.15
C GLY A 164 -9.70 -7.87 -11.43
N LEU A 165 -8.73 -6.97 -11.48
CA LEU A 165 -7.69 -6.94 -12.52
C LEU A 165 -6.41 -7.54 -11.95
N THR A 166 -5.96 -8.65 -12.53
CA THR A 166 -4.74 -9.36 -12.11
C THR A 166 -3.90 -9.73 -13.33
N ARG A 167 -2.67 -10.21 -13.08
CA ARG A 167 -1.84 -10.74 -14.17
C ARG A 167 -2.38 -12.07 -14.70
N ALA A 168 -2.72 -13.00 -13.83
CA ALA A 168 -3.25 -14.32 -14.14
C ALA A 168 -3.95 -15.02 -12.96
N SER A 169 -3.85 -14.48 -11.73
CA SER A 169 -4.38 -15.13 -10.53
C SER A 169 -5.89 -14.89 -10.38
N GLU A 170 -6.65 -15.92 -10.07
CA GLU A 170 -8.09 -15.90 -9.80
C GLU A 170 -8.45 -16.53 -8.45
N GLY A 171 -7.51 -16.52 -7.50
CA GLY A 171 -7.64 -17.27 -6.24
C GLY A 171 -8.51 -16.61 -5.17
N CYS A 172 -9.05 -15.39 -5.36
CA CYS A 172 -9.85 -14.73 -4.34
C CYS A 172 -11.35 -15.09 -4.49
N PRO A 173 -11.97 -15.74 -3.51
CA PRO A 173 -13.37 -16.20 -3.60
C PRO A 173 -14.40 -15.06 -3.54
N PHE A 174 -13.95 -13.82 -3.25
CA PHE A 174 -14.82 -12.65 -3.14
C PHE A 174 -14.90 -11.82 -4.42
N VAL A 175 -14.17 -12.21 -5.48
CA VAL A 175 -14.21 -11.56 -6.80
C VAL A 175 -15.24 -12.24 -7.68
N ASP A 176 -16.18 -11.47 -8.24
CA ASP A 176 -17.24 -11.99 -9.11
C ASP A 176 -16.75 -12.18 -10.55
N ARG A 177 -15.82 -11.33 -11.01
CA ARG A 177 -15.26 -11.39 -12.36
C ARG A 177 -13.83 -10.96 -12.39
N TYR A 178 -12.99 -11.73 -13.06
CA TYR A 178 -11.58 -11.41 -13.30
C TYR A 178 -11.34 -10.85 -14.71
N PHE A 179 -10.33 -9.99 -14.80
CA PHE A 179 -9.76 -9.44 -16.02
C PHE A 179 -8.24 -9.55 -15.94
N HIS A 180 -7.57 -9.71 -17.07
CA HIS A 180 -6.14 -10.02 -17.09
C HIS A 180 -5.36 -9.16 -18.08
N GLY A 181 -4.08 -8.95 -17.75
CA GLY A 181 -3.10 -8.30 -18.62
C GLY A 181 -3.56 -6.94 -19.13
N SER A 182 -3.75 -6.79 -20.43
CA SER A 182 -4.15 -5.54 -21.11
C SER A 182 -5.66 -5.34 -21.21
N ASP A 183 -6.50 -6.20 -20.62
CA ASP A 183 -7.97 -6.07 -20.67
C ASP A 183 -8.50 -4.96 -19.72
N THR A 184 -7.73 -3.90 -19.58
CA THR A 184 -7.97 -2.78 -18.67
C THR A 184 -9.19 -1.94 -19.05
N ILE A 185 -9.44 -1.79 -20.35
CA ILE A 185 -10.61 -1.05 -20.88
C ILE A 185 -11.91 -1.81 -20.54
N SER A 186 -11.93 -3.13 -20.79
CA SER A 186 -13.11 -3.96 -20.45
C SER A 186 -13.32 -4.04 -18.94
N PHE A 187 -12.23 -4.06 -18.16
CA PHE A 187 -12.28 -4.00 -16.71
C PHE A 187 -12.94 -2.70 -16.21
N ALA A 188 -12.58 -1.54 -16.80
CA ALA A 188 -13.08 -0.24 -16.35
C ALA A 188 -14.57 -0.03 -16.64
N ARG A 189 -15.11 -0.68 -17.68
CA ARG A 189 -16.49 -0.48 -18.06
C ARG A 189 -17.48 -0.92 -16.98
N GLY A 190 -18.35 0.03 -16.60
CA GLY A 190 -19.42 -0.23 -15.63
C GLY A 190 -18.97 -0.27 -14.16
N LEU A 191 -17.74 0.17 -13.85
CA LEU A 191 -17.32 0.33 -12.47
C LEU A 191 -17.89 1.63 -11.88
N ASP A 192 -18.47 1.53 -10.69
CA ASP A 192 -18.78 2.71 -9.88
C ASP A 192 -17.53 3.23 -9.15
N TYR A 193 -16.62 2.33 -8.80
CA TYR A 193 -15.37 2.64 -8.11
C TYR A 193 -14.23 1.84 -8.73
N LEU A 194 -13.11 2.51 -9.00
CA LEU A 194 -11.86 1.87 -9.39
C LEU A 194 -10.82 2.13 -8.30
N VAL A 195 -10.30 1.07 -7.68
CA VAL A 195 -9.28 1.15 -6.62
C VAL A 195 -8.00 0.49 -7.11
N ALA A 196 -6.94 1.30 -7.25
CA ALA A 196 -5.60 0.82 -7.60
C ALA A 196 -4.85 0.38 -6.33
N VAL A 197 -4.44 -0.90 -6.31
CA VAL A 197 -3.70 -1.55 -5.20
C VAL A 197 -2.47 -2.28 -5.75
N LEU A 198 -1.92 -1.78 -6.84
CA LEU A 198 -0.81 -2.39 -7.56
C LEU A 198 0.55 -1.90 -7.05
N PRO A 199 1.58 -2.77 -7.04
CA PRO A 199 2.95 -2.33 -6.85
C PRO A 199 3.43 -1.55 -8.08
N HIS A 200 4.48 -0.73 -7.91
CA HIS A 200 5.14 -0.07 -9.03
C HIS A 200 6.12 -1.03 -9.72
N THR A 201 5.84 -1.32 -10.98
CA THR A 201 6.71 -2.14 -11.85
C THR A 201 6.65 -1.58 -13.27
N GLY A 202 7.55 -2.01 -14.15
CA GLY A 202 7.49 -1.64 -15.57
C GLY A 202 6.15 -2.00 -16.25
N HIS A 203 5.45 -3.03 -15.76
CA HIS A 203 4.16 -3.48 -16.30
C HIS A 203 2.94 -2.77 -15.70
N THR A 204 3.10 -2.10 -14.57
CA THR A 204 2.00 -1.42 -13.88
C THR A 204 2.07 0.10 -14.01
N ARG A 205 3.14 0.62 -14.61
CA ARG A 205 3.27 2.05 -14.86
C ARG A 205 2.14 2.50 -15.79
N HIS A 206 1.39 3.50 -15.33
CA HIS A 206 0.23 4.09 -16.05
C HIS A 206 -0.74 3.03 -16.59
N ILE A 207 -0.90 1.91 -15.87
CA ILE A 207 -1.89 0.89 -16.24
C ILE A 207 -3.32 1.45 -16.20
N ILE A 208 -3.53 2.50 -15.40
CA ILE A 208 -4.76 3.31 -15.40
C ILE A 208 -4.41 4.60 -16.16
N ASP A 209 -4.46 4.50 -17.47
CA ASP A 209 -4.19 5.55 -18.44
C ASP A 209 -5.45 6.33 -18.86
N ALA A 210 -5.29 7.25 -19.80
CA ALA A 210 -6.40 8.04 -20.34
C ALA A 210 -7.53 7.16 -20.92
N GLY A 211 -7.18 6.07 -21.62
CA GLY A 211 -8.16 5.17 -22.20
C GLY A 211 -8.99 4.42 -21.15
N VAL A 212 -8.34 3.99 -20.06
CA VAL A 212 -9.03 3.37 -18.91
C VAL A 212 -9.95 4.37 -18.23
N LEU A 213 -9.46 5.60 -17.99
CA LEU A 213 -10.26 6.68 -17.37
C LEU A 213 -11.45 7.09 -18.27
N GLU A 214 -11.29 7.06 -19.59
CA GLU A 214 -12.35 7.29 -20.55
C GLU A 214 -13.43 6.21 -20.56
N ALA A 215 -13.05 4.97 -20.30
CA ALA A 215 -13.97 3.83 -20.27
C ALA A 215 -14.82 3.79 -18.99
N LEU A 216 -14.45 4.53 -17.95
CA LEU A 216 -15.22 4.64 -16.71
C LEU A 216 -16.52 5.43 -16.92
N PRO A 217 -17.62 5.08 -16.26
CA PRO A 217 -18.82 5.92 -16.22
C PRO A 217 -18.53 7.28 -15.56
N SER A 218 -19.29 8.33 -15.93
CA SER A 218 -19.07 9.68 -15.41
C SER A 218 -19.31 9.83 -13.89
N HIS A 219 -20.04 8.91 -13.28
CA HIS A 219 -20.25 8.86 -11.84
C HIS A 219 -19.16 8.09 -11.09
N ALA A 220 -18.17 7.55 -11.79
CA ALA A 220 -17.13 6.75 -11.16
C ALA A 220 -16.16 7.60 -10.30
N VAL A 221 -15.69 6.99 -9.21
CA VAL A 221 -14.62 7.53 -8.37
C VAL A 221 -13.38 6.64 -8.50
N VAL A 222 -12.23 7.29 -8.71
CA VAL A 222 -10.93 6.62 -8.80
C VAL A 222 -10.18 6.77 -7.49
N MET A 223 -9.63 5.67 -6.96
CA MET A 223 -8.79 5.68 -5.77
C MET A 223 -7.43 5.06 -6.07
N ASN A 224 -6.35 5.69 -5.62
CA ASN A 224 -5.02 5.11 -5.67
C ASN A 224 -4.45 4.96 -4.26
N VAL A 225 -4.36 3.72 -3.81
CA VAL A 225 -3.79 3.33 -2.52
C VAL A 225 -2.60 2.36 -2.68
N GLY A 226 -2.12 2.21 -3.91
CA GLY A 226 -0.98 1.37 -4.26
C GLY A 226 0.30 2.16 -4.40
N ARG A 227 0.59 2.63 -5.63
CA ARG A 227 1.74 3.47 -5.96
C ARG A 227 1.32 4.54 -6.98
N GLY A 228 1.80 5.77 -6.81
CA GLY A 228 1.43 6.92 -7.66
C GLY A 228 1.60 6.65 -9.15
N GLY A 229 2.74 6.11 -9.55
CA GLY A 229 3.03 5.82 -10.95
C GLY A 229 2.14 4.77 -11.64
N THR A 230 1.14 4.19 -10.96
CA THR A 230 0.17 3.27 -11.57
C THR A 230 -0.99 3.98 -12.25
N VAL A 231 -1.25 5.24 -11.90
CA VAL A 231 -2.26 6.09 -12.51
C VAL A 231 -1.55 7.21 -13.30
N ASP A 232 -2.05 7.52 -14.48
CA ASP A 232 -1.66 8.74 -15.20
C ASP A 232 -2.36 9.94 -14.53
N GLU A 233 -1.62 10.63 -13.66
CA GLU A 233 -2.14 11.76 -12.87
C GLU A 233 -2.56 12.95 -13.78
N THR A 234 -1.88 13.14 -14.91
CA THR A 234 -2.22 14.20 -15.88
C THR A 234 -3.56 13.89 -16.53
N ALA A 235 -3.74 12.66 -17.00
CA ALA A 235 -5.01 12.22 -17.59
C ALA A 235 -6.16 12.25 -16.58
N LEU A 236 -5.90 11.82 -15.33
CA LEU A 236 -6.88 11.86 -14.23
C LEU A 236 -7.32 13.31 -13.93
N ALA A 237 -6.37 14.23 -13.78
CA ALA A 237 -6.67 15.64 -13.55
C ALA A 237 -7.48 16.25 -14.71
N ALA A 238 -7.12 15.95 -15.94
CA ALA A 238 -7.88 16.40 -17.12
C ALA A 238 -9.32 15.86 -17.15
N ALA A 239 -9.52 14.58 -16.82
CA ALA A 239 -10.84 13.97 -16.75
C ALA A 239 -11.72 14.60 -15.65
N LEU A 240 -11.14 14.90 -14.48
CA LEU A 240 -11.85 15.55 -13.37
C LEU A 240 -12.20 17.01 -13.67
N HIS A 241 -11.29 17.78 -14.28
CA HIS A 241 -11.58 19.16 -14.73
C HIS A 241 -12.67 19.22 -15.79
N ALA A 242 -12.74 18.22 -16.67
CA ALA A 242 -13.78 18.09 -17.66
C ALA A 242 -15.12 17.55 -17.11
N GLY A 243 -15.22 17.24 -15.80
CA GLY A 243 -16.41 16.66 -15.18
C GLY A 243 -16.74 15.24 -15.67
N ARG A 244 -15.75 14.53 -16.21
CA ARG A 244 -15.93 13.17 -16.77
C ARG A 244 -15.86 12.07 -15.71
N LEU A 245 -15.42 12.41 -14.50
CA LEU A 245 -15.39 11.55 -13.33
C LEU A 245 -16.00 12.29 -12.13
N ALA A 246 -16.62 11.56 -11.22
CA ALA A 246 -17.24 12.14 -10.03
C ALA A 246 -16.20 12.60 -8.99
N GLY A 247 -15.04 11.94 -8.91
CA GLY A 247 -14.00 12.31 -7.97
C GLY A 247 -12.81 11.38 -7.97
N ALA A 248 -11.80 11.74 -7.18
CA ALA A 248 -10.64 10.90 -6.91
C ALA A 248 -10.20 10.98 -5.45
N VAL A 249 -9.60 9.89 -4.96
CA VAL A 249 -8.89 9.83 -3.67
C VAL A 249 -7.49 9.26 -3.91
N LEU A 250 -6.47 10.08 -3.67
CA LEU A 250 -5.08 9.75 -3.92
C LEU A 250 -4.31 9.73 -2.60
N ASP A 251 -4.02 8.54 -2.10
CA ASP A 251 -3.13 8.39 -0.95
C ASP A 251 -1.66 8.47 -1.36
N VAL A 252 -1.38 8.08 -2.60
CA VAL A 252 -0.05 8.05 -3.19
C VAL A 252 0.01 8.88 -4.47
N CYS A 253 1.15 9.52 -4.70
CA CYS A 253 1.43 10.32 -5.89
C CYS A 253 2.72 9.84 -6.58
N ALA A 254 2.89 10.21 -7.86
CA ALA A 254 4.08 9.85 -8.63
C ALA A 254 5.36 10.49 -8.05
N GLU A 255 5.22 11.68 -7.48
CA GLU A 255 6.26 12.36 -6.70
C GLU A 255 5.78 12.57 -5.26
N GLU A 256 6.55 12.08 -4.30
CA GLU A 256 6.26 12.20 -2.87
C GLU A 256 7.46 12.77 -2.10
N PRO A 257 7.24 13.79 -1.26
CA PRO A 257 6.00 14.55 -1.03
C PRO A 257 5.53 15.32 -2.25
N LEU A 258 4.20 15.37 -2.48
CA LEU A 258 3.63 16.11 -3.61
C LEU A 258 4.01 17.60 -3.52
N PRO A 259 4.70 18.17 -4.54
CA PRO A 259 5.11 19.58 -4.51
C PRO A 259 3.93 20.54 -4.34
N GLY A 260 4.11 21.61 -3.57
CA GLY A 260 3.03 22.57 -3.25
C GLY A 260 2.41 23.27 -4.46
N GLY A 261 3.13 23.37 -5.58
CA GLY A 261 2.62 23.92 -6.85
C GLY A 261 1.97 22.89 -7.78
N HIS A 262 1.90 21.61 -7.40
CA HIS A 262 1.41 20.56 -8.28
C HIS A 262 -0.07 20.75 -8.64
N PRO A 263 -0.48 20.55 -9.92
CA PRO A 263 -1.87 20.77 -10.37
C PRO A 263 -2.92 19.96 -9.59
N LEU A 264 -2.59 18.77 -9.12
CA LEU A 264 -3.51 17.91 -8.35
C LEU A 264 -4.11 18.61 -7.13
N TRP A 265 -3.38 19.54 -6.46
CA TRP A 265 -3.91 20.29 -5.32
C TRP A 265 -5.16 21.13 -5.67
N ARG A 266 -5.32 21.49 -6.92
CA ARG A 266 -6.44 22.32 -7.42
C ARG A 266 -7.41 21.54 -8.30
N THR A 267 -7.20 20.23 -8.44
CA THR A 267 -8.11 19.37 -9.22
C THR A 267 -9.43 19.19 -8.47
N PRO A 268 -10.57 19.47 -9.12
CA PRO A 268 -11.86 19.41 -8.46
C PRO A 268 -12.19 17.99 -7.99
N ASN A 269 -12.97 17.88 -6.92
CA ASN A 269 -13.44 16.62 -6.36
C ASN A 269 -12.32 15.61 -6.05
N THR A 270 -11.12 16.12 -5.72
CA THR A 270 -9.95 15.30 -5.41
C THR A 270 -9.61 15.43 -3.93
N VAL A 271 -9.41 14.29 -3.27
CA VAL A 271 -8.84 14.21 -1.93
C VAL A 271 -7.42 13.64 -2.06
N ILE A 272 -6.46 14.32 -1.46
CA ILE A 272 -5.06 13.88 -1.40
C ILE A 272 -4.71 13.64 0.06
N THR A 273 -4.12 12.48 0.33
CA THR A 273 -3.55 12.16 1.64
C THR A 273 -2.05 11.86 1.50
N GLY A 274 -1.33 11.80 2.58
CA GLY A 274 0.13 11.79 2.56
C GLY A 274 0.72 10.39 2.73
N HIS A 275 0.27 9.39 1.96
CA HIS A 275 0.72 7.99 2.03
C HIS A 275 0.48 7.40 3.44
N THR A 276 -0.75 7.58 3.94
CA THR A 276 -1.14 7.25 5.33
C THR A 276 -2.29 6.27 5.42
N SER A 277 -2.74 5.71 4.30
CA SER A 277 -3.91 4.81 4.24
C SER A 277 -3.78 3.55 5.10
N ALA A 278 -2.58 3.03 5.27
CA ALA A 278 -2.32 1.86 6.10
C ALA A 278 -0.92 1.94 6.73
N PRO A 279 -0.77 2.56 7.91
CA PRO A 279 0.51 2.64 8.59
C PRO A 279 1.02 1.26 9.03
N SER A 280 2.34 1.09 9.03
CA SER A 280 2.99 -0.10 9.57
C SER A 280 2.92 -0.07 11.10
N LEU A 281 1.95 -0.76 11.69
CA LEU A 281 1.85 -0.86 13.14
C LEU A 281 2.98 -1.74 13.68
N PRO A 282 3.77 -1.29 14.68
CA PRO A 282 4.91 -2.05 15.20
C PRO A 282 4.55 -3.48 15.63
N ALA A 283 3.40 -3.68 16.28
CA ALA A 283 2.95 -5.00 16.72
C ALA A 283 2.74 -5.98 15.55
N ASP A 284 2.13 -5.51 14.45
CA ASP A 284 1.89 -6.35 13.27
C ASP A 284 3.20 -6.70 12.55
N VAL A 285 4.09 -5.71 12.41
CA VAL A 285 5.41 -5.91 11.81
C VAL A 285 6.25 -6.89 12.62
N VAL A 286 6.26 -6.74 13.94
CA VAL A 286 6.98 -7.65 14.84
C VAL A 286 6.39 -9.05 14.78
N GLY A 287 5.08 -9.21 14.63
CA GLY A 287 4.45 -10.51 14.37
C GLY A 287 5.05 -11.23 13.17
N VAL A 288 5.19 -10.51 12.03
CA VAL A 288 5.84 -11.03 10.81
C VAL A 288 7.32 -11.35 11.05
N PHE A 289 8.03 -10.46 11.75
CA PHE A 289 9.45 -10.68 12.11
C PHE A 289 9.63 -11.94 12.96
N VAL A 290 8.81 -12.13 13.97
CA VAL A 290 8.86 -13.29 14.89
C VAL A 290 8.65 -14.60 14.13
N ASP A 291 7.67 -14.66 13.24
CA ASP A 291 7.44 -15.84 12.41
C ASP A 291 8.63 -16.10 11.47
N ASN A 292 9.19 -15.08 10.87
CA ASN A 292 10.37 -15.21 10.02
C ASN A 292 11.63 -15.55 10.83
N TYR A 293 11.81 -15.03 12.05
CA TYR A 293 12.94 -15.44 12.91
C TYR A 293 12.88 -16.92 13.25
N ARG A 294 11.71 -17.45 13.60
CA ARG A 294 11.52 -18.90 13.85
C ARG A 294 11.83 -19.74 12.61
N ARG A 295 11.48 -19.26 11.42
CA ARG A 295 11.84 -19.91 10.14
C ARG A 295 13.34 -19.85 9.91
N PHE A 296 13.96 -18.68 10.12
CA PHE A 296 15.38 -18.43 9.95
C PHE A 296 16.23 -19.38 10.81
N THR A 297 15.94 -19.48 12.11
CA THR A 297 16.66 -20.36 13.04
C THR A 297 16.43 -21.85 12.75
N ALA A 298 15.29 -22.19 12.16
CA ALA A 298 14.98 -23.57 11.75
C ALA A 298 15.53 -23.91 10.35
N GLY A 299 16.26 -23.02 9.68
CA GLY A 299 16.76 -23.24 8.32
C GLY A 299 15.66 -23.36 7.26
N LYS A 300 14.46 -22.84 7.52
CA LYS A 300 13.32 -22.88 6.60
C LYS A 300 13.27 -21.62 5.73
N PRO A 301 12.71 -21.70 4.51
CA PRO A 301 12.48 -20.51 3.68
C PRO A 301 11.67 -19.45 4.45
N LEU A 302 12.11 -18.20 4.40
CA LEU A 302 11.40 -17.07 5.02
C LEU A 302 10.12 -16.75 4.25
N ALA A 303 9.10 -16.27 4.96
CA ALA A 303 7.90 -15.77 4.33
C ALA A 303 8.14 -14.35 3.75
N HIS A 304 7.38 -14.00 2.72
CA HIS A 304 7.40 -12.65 2.14
C HIS A 304 8.77 -12.20 1.61
N GLN A 305 9.54 -13.15 1.05
CA GLN A 305 10.78 -12.81 0.37
C GLN A 305 10.49 -11.88 -0.81
N VAL A 306 11.35 -10.89 -0.96
CA VAL A 306 11.34 -9.97 -2.10
C VAL A 306 12.24 -10.55 -3.18
N ASP A 307 11.68 -10.75 -4.36
CA ASP A 307 12.41 -11.09 -5.56
C ASP A 307 13.04 -9.82 -6.13
N PHE A 308 14.36 -9.72 -6.12
CA PHE A 308 15.10 -8.53 -6.60
C PHE A 308 14.88 -8.25 -8.09
N GLU A 309 14.54 -9.26 -8.90
CA GLU A 309 14.29 -9.08 -10.34
C GLU A 309 12.85 -8.63 -10.61
N ARG A 310 11.91 -9.12 -9.83
CA ARG A 310 10.49 -8.75 -9.94
C ARG A 310 10.15 -7.46 -9.20
N GLY A 311 10.95 -7.09 -8.20
CA GLY A 311 10.78 -5.89 -7.40
C GLY A 311 9.73 -6.00 -6.28
N TYR A 312 9.23 -7.22 -5.97
CA TYR A 312 8.20 -7.42 -4.93
C TYR A 312 8.20 -8.86 -4.40
#